data_ba10998bbf403f19433f0bf33406409e
#
_entry.id   ba10998bbf403f19433f0bf33406409e
#
_cell.length_a   1.000
_cell.length_b   1.000
_cell.length_c   1.000
_cell.angle_alpha   90.00
_cell.angle_beta   90.00
_cell.angle_gamma   90.00
#
_symmetry.space_group_name_H-M   'P 1'
#
loop_
_entity.id
_entity.type
_entity.pdbx_description
1 polymer ?
#
loop_
_entity_poly.entity_id
_entity_poly.type
_entity_poly.pdbx_seq_one_letter_code
_entity_poly.pdbx_strand_id
1 'polypeptide(L)'
;YYPGDENQPRVSRDEAKHHAQQVAGTYITTRTSFTTWMMPWLMMGSTAVTALDNGHLMVGKDEYVMVEPWVWQKTDGSTRIAAQVEDGRVVRIGATVRSFIPQTPAQQALLPVLVGSSLVLLLVTVAWPIGALRRRWAIRDGRQAADPLPRAGRMARIGAVLAIGAVA
;
A
#
# COMPACT_ATOMS: atom_id res chain seq x y z
N TYR A 1 -30.41 18.43 -23.16
CA TYR A 1 -29.74 19.25 -22.14
C TYR A 1 -30.67 19.35 -20.94
N TYR A 2 -30.38 18.68 -19.86
CA TYR A 2 -31.05 18.80 -18.55
C TYR A 2 -30.21 19.72 -17.69
N PRO A 3 -30.58 20.97 -17.44
CA PRO A 3 -30.02 21.73 -16.33
C PRO A 3 -30.72 21.26 -15.05
N GLY A 4 -30.30 20.13 -14.52
CA GLY A 4 -30.68 19.77 -13.17
C GLY A 4 -29.91 20.68 -12.21
N ASP A 5 -30.54 21.08 -11.10
CA ASP A 5 -29.87 21.69 -9.95
C ASP A 5 -28.81 20.70 -9.42
N GLU A 6 -27.63 20.77 -9.99
CA GLU A 6 -26.58 19.73 -9.88
C GLU A 6 -25.90 19.71 -8.50
N ASN A 7 -26.24 20.62 -7.59
CA ASN A 7 -25.51 20.82 -6.34
C ASN A 7 -26.35 20.71 -5.07
N GLN A 8 -27.60 20.29 -5.12
CA GLN A 8 -28.33 20.04 -3.88
C GLN A 8 -28.14 18.58 -3.46
N PRO A 9 -27.53 18.32 -2.28
CA PRO A 9 -27.42 16.97 -1.76
C PRO A 9 -28.84 16.42 -1.50
N ARG A 10 -29.23 15.38 -2.24
CA ARG A 10 -30.51 14.68 -2.07
C ARG A 10 -30.47 13.69 -0.88
N VAL A 11 -29.40 13.69 -0.13
CA VAL A 11 -29.12 12.71 0.94
C VAL A 11 -28.95 13.46 2.25
N SER A 12 -29.50 12.89 3.34
CA SER A 12 -29.32 13.46 4.67
C SER A 12 -27.86 13.43 5.10
N ARG A 13 -27.44 14.37 5.95
CA ARG A 13 -26.06 14.47 6.43
C ARG A 13 -25.63 13.21 7.18
N ASP A 14 -26.51 12.61 7.95
CA ASP A 14 -26.22 11.41 8.74
C ASP A 14 -26.04 10.19 7.83
N GLU A 15 -26.86 10.06 6.81
CA GLU A 15 -26.74 9.02 5.79
C GLU A 15 -25.46 9.19 4.98
N ALA A 16 -25.12 10.42 4.56
CA ALA A 16 -23.88 10.71 3.88
C ALA A 16 -22.66 10.35 4.73
N LYS A 17 -22.69 10.64 6.03
CA LYS A 17 -21.62 10.27 6.97
C LYS A 17 -21.49 8.75 7.11
N HIS A 18 -22.61 8.04 7.25
CA HIS A 18 -22.62 6.58 7.35
C HIS A 18 -22.05 5.92 6.10
N HIS A 19 -22.48 6.33 4.90
CA HIS A 19 -21.96 5.81 3.64
C HIS A 19 -20.49 6.18 3.43
N ALA A 20 -20.07 7.40 3.79
CA ALA A 20 -18.68 7.82 3.71
C ALA A 20 -17.77 6.94 4.59
N GLN A 21 -18.20 6.59 5.79
CA GLN A 21 -17.47 5.70 6.69
C GLN A 21 -17.34 4.27 6.12
N GLN A 22 -18.37 3.77 5.45
CA GLN A 22 -18.32 2.44 4.82
C GLN A 22 -17.39 2.39 3.59
N VAL A 23 -17.25 3.52 2.90
CA VAL A 23 -16.37 3.65 1.72
C VAL A 23 -14.94 4.01 2.12
N ALA A 24 -14.71 4.48 3.33
CA ALA A 24 -13.36 4.82 3.78
C ALA A 24 -12.43 3.61 3.74
N GLY A 25 -11.23 3.77 3.19
CA GLY A 25 -10.26 2.69 3.08
C GLY A 25 -9.14 2.99 2.07
N THR A 26 -8.31 1.99 1.82
CA THR A 26 -7.25 2.07 0.83
C THR A 26 -7.64 1.28 -0.41
N TYR A 27 -7.48 1.91 -1.55
CA TYR A 27 -7.92 1.38 -2.85
C TYR A 27 -6.78 1.33 -3.85
N ILE A 28 -6.83 0.33 -4.73
CA ILE A 28 -5.92 0.21 -5.87
C ILE A 28 -6.72 0.30 -7.18
N THR A 29 -6.08 0.83 -8.21
CA THR A 29 -6.71 0.90 -9.55
C THR A 29 -6.86 -0.48 -10.15
N THR A 30 -7.99 -0.74 -10.82
CA THR A 30 -8.24 -2.01 -11.53
C THR A 30 -7.35 -2.19 -12.78
N ARG A 31 -6.70 -1.14 -13.25
CA ARG A 31 -5.74 -1.21 -14.37
C ARG A 31 -4.36 -1.74 -13.97
N THR A 32 -4.28 -2.39 -12.81
CA THR A 32 -3.04 -2.94 -12.27
C THR A 32 -2.88 -4.39 -12.72
N SER A 33 -1.69 -4.76 -13.18
CA SER A 33 -1.36 -6.16 -13.46
C SER A 33 -1.07 -6.88 -12.14
N PHE A 34 -1.95 -7.80 -11.74
CA PHE A 34 -1.83 -8.53 -10.47
C PHE A 34 -0.85 -9.71 -10.54
N THR A 35 -0.36 -10.07 -11.72
CA THR A 35 0.44 -11.27 -11.97
C THR A 35 1.91 -10.99 -12.30
N THR A 36 2.31 -9.73 -12.35
CA THR A 36 3.67 -9.32 -12.70
C THR A 36 4.52 -9.01 -11.47
N TRP A 37 5.84 -9.19 -11.58
CA TRP A 37 6.83 -8.76 -10.59
C TRP A 37 6.73 -7.27 -10.21
N MET A 38 6.05 -6.46 -11.03
CA MET A 38 5.77 -5.04 -10.77
C MET A 38 4.67 -4.80 -9.73
N MET A 39 3.99 -5.83 -9.23
CA MET A 39 2.90 -5.69 -8.26
C MET A 39 3.27 -4.87 -7.01
N PRO A 40 4.44 -5.05 -6.37
CA PRO A 40 4.82 -4.23 -5.22
C PRO A 40 4.95 -2.75 -5.56
N TRP A 41 5.45 -2.43 -6.75
CA TRP A 41 5.58 -1.06 -7.24
C TRP A 41 4.22 -0.40 -7.51
N LEU A 42 3.30 -1.17 -8.06
CA LEU A 42 1.93 -0.71 -8.32
C LEU A 42 1.12 -0.49 -7.03
N MET A 43 1.45 -1.20 -5.95
CA MET A 43 0.86 -0.97 -4.63
C MET A 43 1.26 0.38 -4.01
N MET A 44 2.37 0.97 -4.42
CA MET A 44 2.74 2.35 -4.05
C MET A 44 1.77 3.39 -4.65
N GLY A 45 1.03 3.05 -5.69
CA GLY A 45 -0.01 3.88 -6.31
C GLY A 45 -1.39 3.73 -5.67
N SER A 46 -1.48 3.23 -4.44
CA SER A 46 -2.75 3.15 -3.71
C SER A 46 -3.31 4.55 -3.40
N THR A 47 -4.64 4.67 -3.47
CA THR A 47 -5.36 5.90 -3.15
C THR A 47 -6.09 5.70 -1.84
N ALA A 48 -5.81 6.58 -0.88
CA ALA A 48 -6.56 6.62 0.37
C ALA A 48 -7.88 7.36 0.15
N VAL A 49 -8.96 6.78 0.65
CA VAL A 49 -10.29 7.36 0.73
C VAL A 49 -10.63 7.53 2.20
N THR A 50 -10.82 8.76 2.63
CA THR A 50 -11.07 9.10 4.04
C THR A 50 -12.45 9.75 4.16
N ALA A 51 -13.25 9.31 5.13
CA ALA A 51 -14.49 9.96 5.47
C ALA A 51 -14.21 11.20 6.34
N LEU A 52 -14.82 12.33 5.99
CA LEU A 52 -14.79 13.56 6.77
C LEU A 52 -16.01 13.64 7.68
N ASP A 53 -15.90 14.39 8.79
CA ASP A 53 -16.98 14.55 9.78
C ASP A 53 -18.25 15.21 9.23
N ASN A 54 -18.13 15.96 8.16
CA ASN A 54 -19.24 16.58 7.44
C ASN A 54 -20.00 15.64 6.50
N GLY A 55 -19.57 14.35 6.37
CA GLY A 55 -20.14 13.37 5.44
C GLY A 55 -19.52 13.42 4.04
N HIS A 56 -18.49 14.25 3.82
CA HIS A 56 -17.75 14.29 2.58
C HIS A 56 -16.71 13.17 2.53
N LEU A 57 -16.24 12.86 1.34
CA LEU A 57 -15.11 11.95 1.10
C LEU A 57 -13.89 12.73 0.63
N MET A 58 -12.75 12.46 1.21
CA MET A 58 -11.47 12.87 0.68
C MET A 58 -10.87 11.71 -0.09
N VAL A 59 -10.64 11.87 -1.39
CA VAL A 59 -10.02 10.87 -2.27
C VAL A 59 -8.68 11.41 -2.75
N GLY A 60 -7.61 10.94 -2.14
CA GLY A 60 -6.28 11.51 -2.36
C GLY A 60 -6.20 12.96 -1.85
N LYS A 61 -6.29 13.94 -2.75
CA LYS A 61 -6.26 15.38 -2.44
C LYS A 61 -7.58 16.10 -2.77
N ASP A 62 -8.53 15.37 -3.33
CA ASP A 62 -9.79 15.93 -3.81
C ASP A 62 -10.93 15.63 -2.84
N GLU A 63 -11.75 16.65 -2.58
CA GLU A 63 -12.94 16.54 -1.73
C GLU A 63 -14.18 16.31 -2.58
N TYR A 64 -15.03 15.39 -2.12
CA TYR A 64 -16.26 14.97 -2.78
C TYR A 64 -17.45 15.05 -1.84
N VAL A 65 -18.55 15.58 -2.34
CA VAL A 65 -19.83 15.70 -1.64
C VAL A 65 -20.79 14.66 -2.16
N MET A 66 -21.54 13.98 -1.30
CA MET A 66 -22.57 13.04 -1.71
C MET A 66 -23.75 13.78 -2.36
N VAL A 67 -24.07 13.43 -3.58
CA VAL A 67 -25.21 14.00 -4.35
C VAL A 67 -26.37 13.04 -4.46
N GLU A 68 -26.10 11.74 -4.50
CA GLU A 68 -27.08 10.65 -4.50
C GLU A 68 -26.56 9.51 -3.61
N PRO A 69 -27.38 8.58 -3.13
CA PRO A 69 -26.91 7.43 -2.39
C PRO A 69 -25.79 6.71 -3.13
N TRP A 70 -24.62 6.55 -2.48
CA TRP A 70 -23.41 5.94 -3.03
C TRP A 70 -22.76 6.66 -4.21
N VAL A 71 -23.17 7.92 -4.50
CA VAL A 71 -22.60 8.75 -5.56
C VAL A 71 -22.10 10.06 -4.97
N TRP A 72 -20.84 10.36 -5.21
CA TRP A 72 -20.20 11.61 -4.77
C TRP A 72 -19.74 12.41 -5.96
N GLN A 73 -19.85 13.71 -5.87
CA GLN A 73 -19.36 14.66 -6.86
C GLN A 73 -18.24 15.51 -6.26
N LYS A 74 -17.21 15.77 -7.07
CA LYS A 74 -16.09 16.61 -6.67
C LYS A 74 -16.59 18.04 -6.38
N THR A 75 -16.15 18.64 -5.29
CA THR A 75 -16.61 19.96 -4.83
C THR A 75 -16.28 21.07 -5.84
N ASP A 76 -15.15 20.94 -6.53
CA ASP A 76 -14.65 21.92 -7.49
C ASP A 76 -14.81 21.50 -8.96
N GLY A 77 -15.71 20.55 -9.26
CA GLY A 77 -15.86 20.06 -10.62
C GLY A 77 -17.06 19.14 -10.86
N SER A 78 -17.19 18.66 -12.09
CA SER A 78 -18.26 17.73 -12.50
C SER A 78 -17.89 16.26 -12.38
N THR A 79 -16.71 15.94 -11.88
CA THR A 79 -16.26 14.54 -11.75
C THR A 79 -17.06 13.84 -10.67
N ARG A 80 -17.69 12.71 -11.03
CA ARG A 80 -18.46 11.87 -10.12
C ARG A 80 -17.74 10.56 -9.86
N ILE A 81 -17.86 10.06 -8.63
CA ILE A 81 -17.46 8.73 -8.23
C ILE A 81 -18.68 8.02 -7.67
N ALA A 82 -18.80 6.73 -7.97
CA ALA A 82 -19.87 5.89 -7.46
C ALA A 82 -19.28 4.65 -6.79
N ALA A 83 -19.81 4.30 -5.62
CA ALA A 83 -19.47 3.07 -4.94
C ALA A 83 -20.46 1.97 -5.30
N GLN A 84 -19.95 0.81 -5.70
CA GLN A 84 -20.72 -0.42 -5.84
C GLN A 84 -20.66 -1.17 -4.53
N VAL A 85 -21.83 -1.47 -3.96
CA VAL A 85 -21.97 -2.18 -2.69
C VAL A 85 -22.68 -3.51 -2.94
N GLU A 86 -22.10 -4.61 -2.48
CA GLU A 86 -22.67 -5.94 -2.51
C GLU A 86 -22.61 -6.51 -1.09
N ASP A 87 -23.72 -7.05 -0.61
CA ASP A 87 -23.85 -7.62 0.75
C ASP A 87 -23.36 -6.68 1.87
N GLY A 88 -23.62 -5.37 1.72
CA GLY A 88 -23.20 -4.35 2.69
C GLY A 88 -21.71 -4.01 2.68
N ARG A 89 -20.95 -4.50 1.69
CA ARG A 89 -19.52 -4.22 1.51
C ARG A 89 -19.26 -3.49 0.21
N VAL A 90 -18.37 -2.52 0.26
CA VAL A 90 -17.92 -1.83 -0.94
C VAL A 90 -16.99 -2.74 -1.73
N VAL A 91 -17.42 -3.14 -2.92
CA VAL A 91 -16.64 -4.00 -3.82
C VAL A 91 -15.84 -3.22 -4.84
N ARG A 92 -16.31 -2.01 -5.17
CA ARG A 92 -15.65 -1.16 -6.17
C ARG A 92 -16.03 0.31 -5.99
N ILE A 93 -15.11 1.19 -6.33
CA ILE A 93 -15.40 2.61 -6.59
C ILE A 93 -15.12 2.87 -8.06
N GLY A 94 -16.13 3.34 -8.78
CA GLY A 94 -16.04 3.75 -10.18
C GLY A 94 -15.91 5.26 -10.29
N ALA A 95 -14.96 5.74 -11.07
CA ALA A 95 -14.88 7.12 -11.54
C ALA A 95 -15.03 7.10 -13.08
N THR A 96 -15.23 8.26 -13.70
CA THR A 96 -15.49 8.39 -15.16
C THR A 96 -14.48 7.62 -16.04
N VAL A 97 -13.23 7.53 -15.62
CA VAL A 97 -12.15 6.91 -16.43
C VAL A 97 -11.45 5.76 -15.68
N ARG A 98 -11.64 5.63 -14.38
CA ARG A 98 -10.90 4.69 -13.53
C ARG A 98 -11.86 3.97 -12.59
N SER A 99 -11.56 2.71 -12.32
CA SER A 99 -12.20 1.96 -11.26
C SER A 99 -11.16 1.56 -10.23
N PHE A 100 -11.58 1.50 -8.98
CA PHE A 100 -10.74 1.18 -7.83
C PHE A 100 -11.37 0.03 -7.06
N ILE A 101 -10.55 -0.88 -6.57
CA ILE A 101 -10.97 -1.97 -5.69
C ILE A 101 -10.32 -1.81 -4.31
N PRO A 102 -11.04 -2.15 -3.23
CA PRO A 102 -10.48 -2.07 -1.89
C PRO A 102 -9.31 -3.06 -1.74
N GLN A 103 -8.26 -2.62 -1.07
CA GLN A 103 -7.14 -3.49 -0.72
C GLN A 103 -7.49 -4.40 0.45
N THR A 104 -7.15 -5.67 0.33
CA THR A 104 -7.22 -6.60 1.46
C THR A 104 -6.14 -6.29 2.52
N PRO A 105 -6.36 -6.62 3.80
CA PRO A 105 -5.33 -6.44 4.84
C PRO A 105 -4.00 -7.13 4.50
N ALA A 106 -4.04 -8.29 3.86
CA ALA A 106 -2.84 -8.99 3.40
C ALA A 106 -2.06 -8.19 2.35
N GLN A 107 -2.76 -7.55 1.41
CA GLN A 107 -2.13 -6.69 0.41
C GLN A 107 -1.53 -5.42 1.04
N GLN A 108 -2.19 -4.83 2.03
CA GLN A 108 -1.67 -3.67 2.76
C GLN A 108 -0.39 -4.01 3.55
N ALA A 109 -0.30 -5.22 4.12
CA ALA A 109 0.87 -5.69 4.84
C ALA A 109 2.06 -6.04 3.92
N LEU A 110 1.83 -6.32 2.65
CA LEU A 110 2.87 -6.80 1.72
C LEU A 110 4.00 -5.78 1.55
N LEU A 111 3.67 -4.52 1.34
CA LEU A 111 4.67 -3.47 1.12
C LEU A 111 5.61 -3.27 2.33
N PRO A 112 5.12 -3.07 3.57
CA PRO A 112 6.00 -2.92 4.72
C PRO A 112 6.83 -4.18 4.99
N VAL A 113 6.30 -5.39 4.74
CA VAL A 113 7.04 -6.64 4.86
C VAL A 113 8.18 -6.70 3.84
N LEU A 114 7.92 -6.35 2.57
CA LEU A 114 8.95 -6.31 1.52
C LEU A 114 10.04 -5.29 1.84
N VAL A 115 9.67 -4.08 2.25
CA VAL A 115 10.62 -3.04 2.63
C VAL A 115 11.44 -3.47 3.84
N GLY A 116 10.81 -4.01 4.87
CA GLY A 116 11.48 -4.49 6.07
C GLY A 116 12.47 -5.62 5.79
N SER A 117 12.06 -6.63 5.00
CA SER A 117 12.94 -7.74 4.61
C SER A 117 14.10 -7.28 3.74
N SER A 118 13.86 -6.37 2.80
CA SER A 118 14.92 -5.78 1.97
C SER A 118 15.95 -5.01 2.81
N LEU A 119 15.50 -4.26 3.81
CA LEU A 119 16.36 -3.53 4.72
C LEU A 119 17.24 -4.49 5.56
N VAL A 120 16.64 -5.56 6.08
CA VAL A 120 17.39 -6.59 6.82
C VAL A 120 18.44 -7.24 5.93
N LEU A 121 18.09 -7.62 4.69
CA LEU A 121 19.04 -8.19 3.73
C LEU A 121 20.19 -7.23 3.44
N LEU A 122 19.89 -5.95 3.23
CA LEU A 122 20.90 -4.92 2.99
C LEU A 122 21.85 -4.76 4.18
N LEU A 123 21.31 -4.70 5.40
CA LEU A 123 22.10 -4.62 6.62
C LEU A 123 23.02 -5.83 6.77
N VAL A 124 22.52 -7.05 6.54
CA VAL A 124 23.33 -8.28 6.60
C VAL A 124 24.43 -8.25 5.53
N THR A 125 24.10 -7.82 4.32
CA THR A 125 25.07 -7.74 3.20
C THR A 125 26.19 -6.73 3.47
N VAL A 126 25.88 -5.59 4.09
CA VAL A 126 26.85 -4.55 4.46
C VAL A 126 27.66 -4.94 5.71
N ALA A 127 26.99 -5.48 6.73
CA ALA A 127 27.64 -5.86 7.97
C ALA A 127 28.67 -7.00 7.79
N TRP A 128 28.42 -7.87 6.81
CA TRP A 128 29.29 -9.03 6.56
C TRP A 128 30.73 -8.66 6.15
N PRO A 129 30.98 -7.83 5.10
CA PRO A 129 32.35 -7.47 4.73
C PRO A 129 33.06 -6.69 5.83
N ILE A 130 32.31 -5.84 6.56
CA ILE A 130 32.86 -5.10 7.70
C ILE A 130 33.32 -6.07 8.79
N GLY A 131 32.50 -7.05 9.13
CA GLY A 131 32.86 -8.08 10.09
C GLY A 131 34.04 -8.95 9.67
N ALA A 132 34.13 -9.29 8.38
CA ALA A 132 35.25 -10.02 7.80
C ALA A 132 36.56 -9.21 7.85
N LEU A 133 36.46 -7.90 7.52
CA LEU A 133 37.60 -6.98 7.55
C LEU A 133 38.13 -6.78 8.97
N ARG A 134 37.22 -6.53 9.93
CA ARG A 134 37.58 -6.40 11.37
C ARG A 134 38.27 -7.67 11.92
N ARG A 135 37.81 -8.86 11.52
CA ARG A 135 38.46 -10.11 11.90
C ARG A 135 39.88 -10.26 11.30
N ARG A 136 40.06 -9.92 10.01
CA ARG A 136 41.37 -9.94 9.37
C ARG A 136 42.36 -9.04 10.09
N TRP A 137 41.94 -7.86 10.50
CA TRP A 137 42.77 -6.92 11.26
C TRP A 137 43.06 -7.44 12.66
N ALA A 138 42.04 -7.99 13.37
CA ALA A 138 42.25 -8.56 14.72
C ALA A 138 43.20 -9.76 14.71
N ILE A 139 43.20 -10.61 13.69
CA ILE A 139 44.14 -11.72 13.51
C ILE A 139 45.54 -11.17 13.20
N ARG A 140 45.64 -10.15 12.35
CA ARG A 140 46.91 -9.52 12.01
C ARG A 140 47.60 -8.87 13.23
N ASP A 141 46.79 -8.30 14.11
CA ASP A 141 47.25 -7.63 15.34
C ASP A 141 47.49 -8.63 16.49
N GLY A 142 47.38 -9.94 16.26
CA GLY A 142 47.57 -10.97 17.27
C GLY A 142 46.57 -10.98 18.42
N ARG A 143 45.45 -10.23 18.28
CA ARG A 143 44.43 -10.06 19.32
C ARG A 143 43.40 -11.19 19.36
N GLN A 144 43.30 -12.01 18.33
CA GLN A 144 42.42 -13.18 18.29
C GLN A 144 43.09 -14.36 17.60
N ALA A 145 42.97 -15.55 18.20
CA ALA A 145 43.27 -16.79 17.51
C ALA A 145 42.29 -17.00 16.34
N ALA A 146 42.74 -17.63 15.27
CA ALA A 146 41.92 -17.95 14.11
C ALA A 146 40.92 -19.07 14.43
N ASP A 147 39.88 -18.76 15.22
CA ASP A 147 38.79 -19.68 15.48
C ASP A 147 37.96 -19.97 14.23
N PRO A 148 37.67 -21.24 13.94
CA PRO A 148 36.79 -21.58 12.82
C PRO A 148 35.41 -20.99 13.09
N LEU A 149 34.85 -20.29 12.06
CA LEU A 149 33.53 -19.70 12.10
C LEU A 149 32.48 -20.67 12.65
N PRO A 150 31.72 -20.28 13.67
CA PRO A 150 30.66 -21.14 14.20
C PRO A 150 29.69 -21.53 13.06
N ARG A 151 29.26 -22.81 13.10
CA ARG A 151 28.35 -23.35 12.04
C ARG A 151 27.14 -22.48 11.74
N ALA A 152 26.62 -21.75 12.72
CA ALA A 152 25.54 -20.78 12.58
C ALA A 152 25.86 -19.66 11.59
N GLY A 153 27.09 -19.16 11.53
CA GLY A 153 27.49 -18.12 10.58
C GLY A 153 27.62 -18.63 9.13
N ARG A 154 27.84 -19.91 8.90
CA ARG A 154 27.81 -20.53 7.56
C ARG A 154 26.37 -20.72 7.09
N MET A 155 25.47 -21.18 7.93
CA MET A 155 24.07 -21.37 7.62
C MET A 155 23.38 -20.05 7.26
N ALA A 156 23.64 -18.98 8.01
CA ALA A 156 23.11 -17.65 7.71
C ALA A 156 23.56 -17.12 6.32
N ARG A 157 24.78 -17.44 5.89
CA ARG A 157 25.29 -17.05 4.57
C ARG A 157 24.62 -17.80 3.44
N ILE A 158 24.43 -19.09 3.59
CA ILE A 158 23.73 -19.93 2.60
C ILE A 158 22.28 -19.42 2.44
N GLY A 159 21.62 -19.12 3.56
CA GLY A 159 20.27 -18.56 3.54
C GLY A 159 20.19 -17.20 2.84
N ALA A 160 21.15 -16.29 3.07
CA ALA A 160 21.17 -14.98 2.39
C ALA A 160 21.42 -15.09 0.88
N VAL A 161 22.33 -15.97 0.46
CA VAL A 161 22.61 -16.21 -0.98
C VAL A 161 21.41 -16.84 -1.67
N LEU A 162 20.75 -17.81 -1.03
CA LEU A 162 19.55 -18.45 -1.58
C LEU A 162 18.39 -17.47 -1.66
N ALA A 163 18.21 -16.56 -0.69
CA ALA A 163 17.18 -15.54 -0.73
C ALA A 163 17.41 -14.53 -1.88
N ILE A 164 18.64 -14.14 -2.15
CA ILE A 164 18.98 -13.25 -3.27
C ILE A 164 18.76 -13.97 -4.62
N GLY A 165 19.13 -15.23 -4.73
CA GLY A 165 18.93 -16.02 -5.95
C GLY A 165 17.46 -16.36 -6.26
N ALA A 166 16.59 -16.32 -5.27
CA ALA A 166 15.14 -16.55 -5.47
C ALA A 166 14.37 -15.29 -5.92
N VAL A 167 15.00 -14.12 -5.88
CA VAL A 167 14.41 -12.82 -6.27
C VAL A 167 14.94 -12.35 -7.64
N ALA A 168 16.00 -12.97 -8.14
CA ALA A 168 16.58 -12.71 -9.47
C ALA A 168 15.95 -13.60 -10.53
#